data_63c933938784dd037d5875aac4376a14
#
_entry.id   63c933938784dd037d5875aac4376a14
#
_cell.length_a   1.000
_cell.length_b   1.000
_cell.length_c   1.000
_cell.angle_alpha   90.00
_cell.angle_beta   90.00
_cell.angle_gamma   90.00
#
_symmetry.space_group_name_H-M   'P 1'
#
loop_
_entity.id
_entity.type
_entity.pdbx_description
1 polymer ?
#
loop_
_entity_poly.entity_id
_entity_poly.type
_entity_poly.pdbx_seq_one_letter_code
_entity_poly.pdbx_strand_id
1 'polypeptide(L)'
;MLAVVCPIEGAVPERYGQLIDTVLQNAKKVSGDKKDTEAAVILRDEKDFLYWCETQKKPGSCIVFAVHLDRSGINLRLYAILKEMDYHTDCLLGCTGAILVDGENELYTKNMAKKIAFSLNRAGCMLPGHTFAEATGSLKNQTKNAMHRNLSSKEAFF
;
A
#
# COMPACT_ATOMS: atom_id res chain seq x y z
N MET A 1 -11.79 -4.45 -8.46
CA MET A 1 -10.78 -3.49 -8.99
C MET A 1 -9.65 -3.34 -7.99
N LEU A 2 -8.39 -3.22 -8.43
CA LEU A 2 -7.23 -2.90 -7.60
C LEU A 2 -6.75 -1.48 -7.89
N ALA A 3 -6.58 -0.65 -6.86
CA ALA A 3 -5.87 0.61 -6.94
C ALA A 3 -4.54 0.50 -6.17
N VAL A 4 -3.47 1.02 -6.73
CA VAL A 4 -2.15 1.09 -6.09
C VAL A 4 -1.76 2.56 -5.94
N VAL A 5 -1.75 3.03 -4.71
CA VAL A 5 -1.28 4.39 -4.36
C VAL A 5 0.24 4.35 -4.30
N CYS A 6 0.87 5.01 -5.25
CA CYS A 6 2.31 5.00 -5.46
C CYS A 6 2.83 6.44 -5.63
N PRO A 7 2.86 7.24 -4.54
CA PRO A 7 3.31 8.63 -4.58
C PRO A 7 4.83 8.69 -4.70
N ILE A 8 5.34 8.89 -5.91
CA ILE A 8 6.78 8.95 -6.21
C ILE A 8 7.22 10.41 -6.18
N GLU A 9 8.24 10.71 -5.38
CA GLU A 9 8.98 11.96 -5.38
C GLU A 9 10.46 11.67 -5.67
N GLY A 10 11.01 12.31 -6.71
CA GLY A 10 12.41 12.17 -7.08
C GLY A 10 12.80 10.78 -7.63
N ALA A 11 14.08 10.43 -7.48
CA ALA A 11 14.60 9.13 -7.89
C ALA A 11 14.19 8.05 -6.88
N VAL A 12 13.63 6.96 -7.37
CA VAL A 12 13.25 5.81 -6.54
C VAL A 12 14.25 4.68 -6.70
N PRO A 13 14.56 3.94 -5.62
CA PRO A 13 15.40 2.77 -5.71
C PRO A 13 14.78 1.70 -6.61
N GLU A 14 15.62 0.97 -7.35
CA GLU A 14 15.19 -0.14 -8.22
C GLU A 14 14.34 -1.18 -7.46
N ARG A 15 14.71 -1.49 -6.22
CA ARG A 15 13.96 -2.41 -5.34
C ARG A 15 12.50 -2.00 -5.13
N TYR A 16 12.23 -0.69 -5.10
CA TYR A 16 10.86 -0.18 -4.96
C TYR A 16 10.07 -0.38 -6.25
N GLY A 17 10.67 -0.19 -7.41
CA GLY A 17 10.08 -0.54 -8.70
C GLY A 17 9.72 -2.03 -8.75
N GLN A 18 10.64 -2.91 -8.36
CA GLN A 18 10.41 -4.36 -8.27
C GLN A 18 9.26 -4.72 -7.31
N LEU A 19 9.11 -4.00 -6.20
CA LEU A 19 8.00 -4.18 -5.26
C LEU A 19 6.65 -3.87 -5.92
N ILE A 20 6.55 -2.75 -6.62
CA ILE A 20 5.33 -2.35 -7.35
C ILE A 20 4.99 -3.40 -8.42
N ASP A 21 5.97 -3.82 -9.21
CA ASP A 21 5.78 -4.84 -10.24
C ASP A 21 5.29 -6.16 -9.63
N THR A 22 5.82 -6.55 -8.48
CA THR A 22 5.39 -7.74 -7.76
C THR A 22 3.93 -7.64 -7.31
N VAL A 23 3.51 -6.48 -6.78
CA VAL A 23 2.11 -6.23 -6.39
C VAL A 23 1.20 -6.37 -7.60
N LEU A 24 1.55 -5.74 -8.72
CA LEU A 24 0.75 -5.77 -9.95
C LEU A 24 0.67 -7.17 -10.55
N GLN A 25 1.78 -7.92 -10.57
CA GLN A 25 1.81 -9.31 -11.06
C GLN A 25 0.97 -10.25 -10.20
N ASN A 26 1.05 -10.13 -8.87
CA ASN A 26 0.25 -10.95 -7.97
C ASN A 26 -1.24 -10.63 -8.09
N ALA A 27 -1.59 -9.37 -8.27
CA ALA A 27 -2.96 -8.97 -8.53
C ALA A 27 -3.53 -9.64 -9.79
N LYS A 28 -2.76 -9.67 -10.88
CA LYS A 28 -3.14 -10.36 -12.12
C LYS A 28 -3.35 -11.85 -11.92
N LYS A 29 -2.48 -12.52 -11.15
CA LYS A 29 -2.59 -13.97 -10.86
C LYS A 29 -3.85 -14.32 -10.07
N VAL A 30 -4.19 -13.49 -9.07
CA VAL A 30 -5.38 -13.69 -8.21
C VAL A 30 -6.67 -13.47 -8.98
N SER A 31 -6.65 -12.56 -9.94
CA SER A 31 -7.82 -12.25 -10.77
C SER A 31 -8.23 -13.38 -11.74
N GLY A 32 -7.33 -14.33 -12.03
CA GLY A 32 -7.57 -15.42 -12.98
C GLY A 32 -7.85 -14.91 -14.40
N ASP A 33 -8.01 -15.83 -15.35
CA ASP A 33 -8.33 -15.54 -16.77
C ASP A 33 -9.76 -14.98 -17.01
N LYS A 34 -10.36 -14.33 -16.02
CA LYS A 34 -11.63 -13.64 -16.23
C LYS A 34 -11.38 -12.43 -17.12
N LYS A 35 -11.89 -12.49 -18.34
CA LYS A 35 -11.79 -11.43 -19.37
C LYS A 35 -12.23 -10.03 -18.94
N ASP A 36 -12.84 -9.87 -17.77
CA ASP A 36 -13.33 -8.61 -17.21
C ASP A 36 -12.51 -8.11 -16.01
N THR A 37 -11.28 -8.59 -15.81
CA THR A 37 -10.47 -8.08 -14.70
C THR A 37 -9.95 -6.72 -15.06
N GLU A 38 -10.67 -5.70 -14.58
CA GLU A 38 -10.25 -4.30 -14.65
C GLU A 38 -8.79 -4.19 -14.21
N ALA A 39 -7.98 -3.60 -15.08
CA ALA A 39 -6.55 -3.39 -14.85
C ALA A 39 -6.32 -2.68 -13.52
N ALA A 40 -5.22 -3.01 -12.85
CA ALA A 40 -4.79 -2.26 -11.68
C ALA A 40 -4.54 -0.80 -12.07
N VAL A 41 -5.09 0.13 -11.29
CA VAL A 41 -4.92 1.57 -11.49
C VAL A 41 -3.83 2.07 -10.55
N ILE A 42 -2.87 2.84 -11.07
CA ILE A 42 -1.82 3.46 -10.27
C ILE A 42 -2.22 4.92 -9.99
N LEU A 43 -2.27 5.26 -8.70
CA LEU A 43 -2.62 6.59 -8.20
C LEU A 43 -1.33 7.26 -7.68
N ARG A 44 -0.93 8.36 -8.31
CA ARG A 44 0.36 9.00 -8.04
C ARG A 44 0.29 10.24 -7.17
N ASP A 45 -0.87 10.87 -7.15
CA ASP A 45 -1.12 12.10 -6.41
C ASP A 45 -2.55 12.18 -5.88
N GLU A 46 -2.88 13.29 -5.22
CA GLU A 46 -4.20 13.52 -4.64
C GLU A 46 -5.31 13.63 -5.69
N LYS A 47 -4.99 14.10 -6.89
CA LYS A 47 -5.99 14.23 -7.99
C LYS A 47 -6.37 12.88 -8.54
N ASP A 48 -5.38 12.02 -8.80
CA ASP A 48 -5.60 10.64 -9.21
C ASP A 48 -6.43 9.89 -8.16
N PHE A 49 -6.10 10.09 -6.87
CA PHE A 49 -6.80 9.46 -5.77
C PHE A 49 -8.27 9.89 -5.70
N LEU A 50 -8.55 11.19 -5.72
CA LEU A 50 -9.92 11.71 -5.68
C LEU A 50 -10.72 11.26 -6.89
N TYR A 51 -10.15 11.37 -8.09
CA TYR A 51 -10.80 10.91 -9.31
C TYR A 51 -11.19 9.42 -9.23
N TRP A 52 -10.27 8.57 -8.74
CA TRP A 52 -10.56 7.16 -8.55
C TRP A 52 -11.68 6.91 -7.53
N CYS A 53 -11.67 7.61 -6.40
CA CYS A 53 -12.70 7.49 -5.37
C CYS A 53 -14.09 7.85 -5.89
N GLU A 54 -14.18 8.90 -6.71
CA GLU A 54 -15.45 9.43 -7.22
C GLU A 54 -16.01 8.65 -8.42
N THR A 55 -15.12 8.17 -9.30
CA THR A 55 -15.54 7.67 -10.61
C THR A 55 -15.33 6.19 -10.85
N GLN A 56 -14.32 5.58 -10.23
CA GLN A 56 -13.88 4.22 -10.55
C GLN A 56 -14.06 3.23 -9.39
N LYS A 57 -14.05 3.72 -8.16
CA LYS A 57 -14.21 2.87 -6.98
C LYS A 57 -15.54 2.12 -7.01
N LYS A 58 -15.47 0.82 -6.71
CA LYS A 58 -16.63 -0.06 -6.56
C LYS A 58 -16.61 -0.75 -5.19
N PRO A 59 -17.75 -1.14 -4.63
CA PRO A 59 -17.76 -1.98 -3.43
C PRO A 59 -16.92 -3.25 -3.65
N GLY A 60 -16.08 -3.60 -2.66
CA GLY A 60 -15.14 -4.72 -2.76
C GLY A 60 -13.86 -4.40 -3.52
N SER A 61 -13.61 -3.14 -3.90
CA SER A 61 -12.31 -2.72 -4.44
C SER A 61 -11.21 -2.89 -3.40
N CYS A 62 -10.00 -3.25 -3.87
CA CYS A 62 -8.79 -3.27 -3.05
C CYS A 62 -7.97 -2.02 -3.31
N ILE A 63 -7.40 -1.43 -2.25
CA ILE A 63 -6.45 -0.33 -2.35
C ILE A 63 -5.15 -0.69 -1.64
N VAL A 64 -4.03 -0.55 -2.32
CA VAL A 64 -2.70 -0.83 -1.78
C VAL A 64 -1.90 0.47 -1.73
N PHE A 65 -1.50 0.88 -0.54
CA PHE A 65 -0.55 1.97 -0.37
C PHE A 65 0.86 1.40 -0.47
N ALA A 66 1.53 1.64 -1.57
CA ALA A 66 2.92 1.28 -1.80
C ALA A 66 3.75 2.56 -1.76
N VAL A 67 4.48 2.78 -0.67
CA VAL A 67 5.14 4.04 -0.37
C VAL A 67 6.63 3.84 -0.19
N HIS A 68 7.42 4.70 -0.83
CA HIS A 68 8.85 4.81 -0.56
C HIS A 68 9.13 6.08 0.26
N LEU A 69 9.95 5.92 1.32
CA LEU A 69 10.45 7.02 2.14
C LEU A 69 11.96 7.13 1.97
N ASP A 70 12.42 8.30 1.59
CA ASP A 70 13.84 8.65 1.57
C ASP A 70 14.40 8.80 3.00
N ARG A 71 15.64 9.27 3.11
CA ARG A 71 16.30 9.50 4.41
C ARG A 71 15.60 10.51 5.28
N SER A 72 14.85 11.45 4.70
CA SER A 72 14.08 12.45 5.46
C SER A 72 12.84 11.83 6.13
N GLY A 73 12.37 10.71 5.62
CA GLY A 73 11.12 10.08 6.05
C GLY A 73 9.88 10.85 5.66
N ILE A 74 10.00 11.83 4.75
CA ILE A 74 8.92 12.69 4.30
C ILE A 74 8.57 12.36 2.85
N ASN A 75 7.28 12.28 2.55
CA ASN A 75 6.74 12.18 1.19
C ASN A 75 5.53 13.13 1.09
N LEU A 76 5.72 14.28 0.46
CA LEU A 76 4.72 15.34 0.42
C LEU A 76 3.47 14.95 -0.38
N ARG A 77 3.63 14.17 -1.46
CA ARG A 77 2.50 13.67 -2.25
C ARG A 77 1.64 12.71 -1.45
N LEU A 78 2.27 11.84 -0.65
CA LEU A 78 1.55 10.99 0.28
C LEU A 78 0.76 11.82 1.29
N TYR A 79 1.39 12.84 1.87
CA TYR A 79 0.71 13.72 2.83
C TYR A 79 -0.48 14.45 2.21
N ALA A 80 -0.39 14.87 0.94
CA ALA A 80 -1.52 15.45 0.22
C ALA A 80 -2.68 14.45 0.09
N ILE A 81 -2.39 13.19 -0.29
CA ILE A 81 -3.41 12.12 -0.36
C ILE A 81 -4.04 11.86 1.02
N LEU A 82 -3.22 11.72 2.08
CA LEU A 82 -3.74 11.49 3.44
C LEU A 82 -4.61 12.65 3.92
N LYS A 83 -4.27 13.87 3.55
CA LYS A 83 -5.06 15.06 3.85
C LYS A 83 -6.44 15.00 3.18
N GLU A 84 -6.50 14.61 1.90
CA GLU A 84 -7.79 14.43 1.21
C GLU A 84 -8.63 13.32 1.87
N MET A 85 -8.02 12.22 2.29
CA MET A 85 -8.72 11.17 3.04
C MET A 85 -9.28 11.69 4.39
N ASP A 86 -8.60 12.60 5.04
CA ASP A 86 -9.06 13.20 6.29
C ASP A 86 -10.23 14.17 6.08
N TYR A 87 -10.30 14.84 4.94
CA TYR A 87 -11.43 15.72 4.57
C TYR A 87 -12.65 14.94 4.04
N HIS A 88 -12.42 13.86 3.32
CA HIS A 88 -13.46 13.04 2.71
C HIS A 88 -13.61 11.72 3.50
N THR A 89 -14.17 11.82 4.71
CA THR A 89 -14.48 10.64 5.54
C THR A 89 -15.39 9.70 4.74
N ASP A 90 -15.19 8.39 4.92
CA ASP A 90 -15.91 7.35 4.19
C ASP A 90 -15.63 7.26 2.67
N CYS A 91 -14.65 8.03 2.14
CA CYS A 91 -14.30 7.96 0.72
C CYS A 91 -13.81 6.56 0.29
N LEU A 92 -13.39 5.71 1.22
CA LEU A 92 -12.95 4.32 0.98
C LEU A 92 -13.92 3.29 1.58
N LEU A 93 -15.15 3.68 1.90
CA LEU A 93 -16.13 2.74 2.44
C LEU A 93 -16.35 1.57 1.48
N GLY A 94 -16.31 0.35 2.03
CA GLY A 94 -16.45 -0.88 1.27
C GLY A 94 -15.19 -1.36 0.55
N CYS A 95 -14.05 -0.66 0.71
CA CYS A 95 -12.75 -1.09 0.21
C CYS A 95 -12.00 -1.92 1.25
N THR A 96 -11.10 -2.78 0.76
CA THR A 96 -10.11 -3.49 1.58
C THR A 96 -8.73 -2.91 1.31
N GLY A 97 -7.96 -2.64 2.37
CA GLY A 97 -6.66 -1.96 2.28
C GLY A 97 -5.47 -2.85 2.61
N ALA A 98 -4.33 -2.56 1.98
CA ALA A 98 -3.02 -3.08 2.36
C ALA A 98 -1.97 -1.97 2.29
N ILE A 99 -0.89 -2.11 3.09
CA ILE A 99 0.12 -1.07 3.25
C ILE A 99 1.50 -1.69 3.09
N LEU A 100 2.26 -1.16 2.14
CA LEU A 100 3.64 -1.50 1.87
C LEU A 100 4.48 -0.23 2.04
N VAL A 101 5.39 -0.21 2.98
CA VAL A 101 6.29 0.93 3.18
C VAL A 101 7.73 0.47 3.03
N ASP A 102 8.41 1.03 2.05
CA ASP A 102 9.85 0.87 1.83
C ASP A 102 10.60 2.12 2.30
N GLY A 103 11.78 1.94 2.89
CA GLY A 103 12.60 3.07 3.33
C GLY A 103 13.89 2.63 4.01
N GLU A 104 14.80 3.56 4.21
CA GLU A 104 16.10 3.30 4.83
C GLU A 104 16.01 3.25 6.36
N ASN A 105 15.05 3.93 6.98
CA ASN A 105 14.92 4.07 8.43
C ASN A 105 13.65 3.37 8.93
N GLU A 106 13.85 2.35 9.77
CA GLU A 106 12.75 1.55 10.33
C GLU A 106 11.77 2.37 11.17
N LEU A 107 12.24 3.38 11.90
CA LEU A 107 11.36 4.24 12.70
C LEU A 107 10.39 5.01 11.81
N TYR A 108 10.88 5.55 10.70
CA TYR A 108 10.04 6.31 9.76
C TYR A 108 9.06 5.41 9.03
N THR A 109 9.48 4.24 8.58
CA THR A 109 8.58 3.29 7.90
C THR A 109 7.46 2.82 8.82
N LYS A 110 7.76 2.47 10.07
CA LYS A 110 6.75 2.08 11.06
C LYS A 110 5.77 3.19 11.38
N ASN A 111 6.26 4.41 11.59
CA ASN A 111 5.41 5.55 11.89
C ASN A 111 4.51 5.90 10.70
N MET A 112 5.06 5.86 9.48
CA MET A 112 4.27 6.11 8.28
C MET A 112 3.21 5.04 8.05
N ALA A 113 3.56 3.76 8.23
CA ALA A 113 2.60 2.66 8.11
C ALA A 113 1.42 2.83 9.09
N LYS A 114 1.69 3.20 10.35
CA LYS A 114 0.65 3.51 11.34
C LYS A 114 -0.22 4.69 10.92
N LYS A 115 0.39 5.75 10.39
CA LYS A 115 -0.33 6.94 9.94
C LYS A 115 -1.27 6.61 8.79
N ILE A 116 -0.78 5.87 7.78
CA ILE A 116 -1.59 5.40 6.66
C ILE A 116 -2.76 4.53 7.16
N ALA A 117 -2.50 3.59 8.07
CA ALA A 117 -3.54 2.73 8.62
C ALA A 117 -4.63 3.52 9.33
N PHE A 118 -4.24 4.54 10.11
CA PHE A 118 -5.19 5.39 10.79
C PHE A 118 -6.08 6.17 9.81
N SER A 119 -5.48 6.77 8.78
CA SER A 119 -6.24 7.50 7.74
C SER A 119 -7.13 6.54 6.94
N LEU A 120 -6.66 5.33 6.59
CA LEU A 120 -7.48 4.32 5.91
C LEU A 120 -8.71 3.92 6.73
N ASN A 121 -8.54 3.65 8.02
CA ASN A 121 -9.66 3.33 8.90
C ASN A 121 -10.66 4.49 9.01
N ARG A 122 -10.18 5.72 9.12
CA ARG A 122 -11.05 6.91 9.13
C ARG A 122 -11.81 7.10 7.82
N ALA A 123 -11.19 6.75 6.71
CA ALA A 123 -11.82 6.78 5.38
C ALA A 123 -12.79 5.60 5.14
N GLY A 124 -13.05 4.74 6.13
CA GLY A 124 -13.97 3.61 6.04
C GLY A 124 -13.39 2.36 5.37
N CYS A 125 -12.06 2.29 5.15
CA CYS A 125 -11.41 1.14 4.56
C CYS A 125 -11.22 0.02 5.59
N MET A 126 -11.52 -1.21 5.20
CA MET A 126 -11.27 -2.39 6.02
C MET A 126 -9.82 -2.82 5.89
N LEU A 127 -9.12 -2.97 7.01
CA LEU A 127 -7.75 -3.50 7.06
C LEU A 127 -7.79 -4.94 7.60
N PRO A 128 -7.50 -5.97 6.80
CA PRO A 128 -7.40 -7.36 7.28
C PRO A 128 -6.15 -7.56 8.15
N GLY A 129 -6.12 -8.64 8.94
CA GLY A 129 -5.16 -8.86 10.03
C GLY A 129 -3.67 -8.80 9.68
N HIS A 130 -3.24 -9.02 8.45
CA HIS A 130 -1.84 -8.92 8.01
C HIS A 130 -1.64 -7.87 6.92
N THR A 131 -2.12 -6.66 7.18
CA THR A 131 -2.12 -5.55 6.23
C THR A 131 -0.79 -4.88 5.99
N PHE A 132 0.18 -5.08 6.89
CA PHE A 132 1.44 -4.36 6.84
C PHE A 132 2.56 -5.23 6.29
N ALA A 133 3.28 -4.71 5.28
CA ALA A 133 4.60 -5.17 4.92
C ALA A 133 5.57 -3.98 4.98
N GLU A 134 6.60 -4.11 5.78
CA GLU A 134 7.68 -3.14 5.90
C GLU A 134 8.92 -3.69 5.23
N ALA A 135 9.55 -2.87 4.40
CA ALA A 135 10.82 -3.17 3.78
C ALA A 135 11.86 -2.15 4.25
N THR A 136 12.70 -2.56 5.17
CA THR A 136 13.81 -1.72 5.67
C THR A 136 15.13 -2.42 5.49
N GLY A 137 16.16 -1.68 5.10
CA GLY A 137 17.51 -2.18 5.00
C GLY A 137 17.81 -2.99 3.73
N SER A 138 18.88 -3.79 3.76
CA SER A 138 19.28 -4.58 2.60
C SER A 138 18.29 -5.72 2.32
N LEU A 139 18.12 -6.09 1.06
CA LEU A 139 17.29 -7.23 0.61
C LEU A 139 17.57 -8.53 1.41
N LYS A 140 18.79 -8.75 1.90
CA LYS A 140 19.16 -9.89 2.74
C LYS A 140 18.43 -9.90 4.09
N ASN A 141 18.23 -8.74 4.70
CA ASN A 141 17.49 -8.63 5.97
C ASN A 141 15.98 -8.75 5.75
N GLN A 142 15.47 -8.30 4.63
CA GLN A 142 14.06 -8.44 4.27
C GLN A 142 13.65 -9.90 4.09
N THR A 143 14.47 -10.69 3.41
CA THR A 143 14.21 -12.13 3.20
C THR A 143 14.24 -12.90 4.52
N LYS A 144 15.19 -12.60 5.40
CA LYS A 144 15.26 -13.21 6.74
C LYS A 144 14.05 -12.84 7.60
N ASN A 145 13.67 -11.55 7.62
CA ASN A 145 12.53 -11.11 8.42
C ASN A 145 11.20 -11.66 7.90
N ALA A 146 11.01 -11.77 6.58
CA ALA A 146 9.84 -12.40 6.00
C ALA A 146 9.77 -13.90 6.29
N MET A 147 10.91 -14.61 6.25
CA MET A 147 10.98 -16.02 6.64
C MET A 147 10.70 -16.24 8.12
N HIS A 148 11.27 -15.44 9.01
CA HIS A 148 11.00 -15.53 10.44
C HIS A 148 9.53 -15.26 10.79
N ARG A 149 8.89 -14.28 10.15
CA ARG A 149 7.47 -13.99 10.37
C ARG A 149 6.57 -15.12 9.85
N ASN A 150 6.90 -15.71 8.71
CA ASN A 150 6.15 -16.85 8.18
C ASN A 150 6.35 -18.13 9.01
N LEU A 151 7.50 -18.32 9.63
CA LEU A 151 7.75 -19.44 10.55
C LEU A 151 7.00 -19.23 11.87
N SER A 152 7.06 -18.04 12.48
CA SER A 152 6.35 -17.75 13.72
C SER A 152 4.81 -17.77 13.55
N SER A 153 4.29 -17.41 12.39
CA SER A 153 2.85 -17.54 12.12
C SER A 153 2.41 -18.98 11.92
N LYS A 154 3.28 -19.87 11.41
CA LYS A 154 2.97 -21.30 11.30
C LYS A 154 3.02 -22.01 12.66
N GLU A 155 3.93 -21.62 13.54
CA GLU A 155 4.02 -22.16 14.91
C GLU A 155 2.86 -21.71 15.81
N ALA A 156 2.21 -20.58 15.51
CA ALA A 156 1.03 -20.11 16.25
C ALA A 156 -0.27 -20.85 15.88
N PHE A 157 -0.25 -21.73 14.87
CA PHE A 157 -1.41 -22.53 14.44
C PHE A 157 -1.30 -24.03 14.76
N PHE A 158 -0.27 -24.44 15.51
CA PHE A 158 -0.10 -25.75 16.09
C PHE A 158 0.04 -25.65 17.61
#